data_3b7618db8d864cb45451cbec6a9e99f8
#
_entry.id   3b7618db8d864cb45451cbec6a9e99f8
#
_cell.length_a   1.000
_cell.length_b   1.000
_cell.length_c   1.000
_cell.angle_alpha   90.00
_cell.angle_beta   90.00
_cell.angle_gamma   90.00
#
_symmetry.space_group_name_H-M   'P 1'
#
loop_
_entity.id
_entity.type
_entity.pdbx_description
1 polymer ?
#
loop_
_entity_poly.entity_id
_entity_poly.type
_entity_poly.pdbx_seq_one_letter_code
_entity_poly.pdbx_strand_id
1 'polypeptide(L)'
;MGRKSDSLQHVLIKRVLPQVQNNKTGTAYKKHIKKFARWAKSVGYRTPEQITPDVVQDYEQYLEHHPKQYAPTTIHTYLAPVCAAAGVSMDRIRKPKRTSGTITRGRDHTSDGQVLLQNRQGRKQESSPKYARLVALQRVTGIRRAELGRLTGADLVRRGHSWYIVVRRGKGGKTQEQYILPKDVETVRKIFEGVGPDDHVFSREEMNNKINLHGLRALHGRECYEHYVRLSADPATAERLRNGLLRRWEKAHRKLHEEDPGAWQRQRDRFIKDMDDRPYVLRGENAAKATATGLPMEYNRLALMCVSVYHLSHWRLDVTVTNYML
;
A
#
# COMPACT_ATOMS: atom_id res chain seq x y z
N MET A 1 -35.98 -26.18 -20.89
CA MET A 1 -34.63 -25.76 -20.42
C MET A 1 -34.26 -24.47 -21.13
N GLY A 2 -34.41 -23.33 -20.47
CA GLY A 2 -34.05 -22.01 -21.03
C GLY A 2 -32.53 -21.92 -21.20
N ARG A 3 -32.06 -21.69 -22.43
CA ARG A 3 -30.67 -21.32 -22.71
C ARG A 3 -30.33 -20.11 -21.84
N LYS A 4 -29.44 -20.28 -20.87
CA LYS A 4 -28.79 -19.13 -20.19
C LYS A 4 -28.03 -18.38 -21.28
N SER A 5 -28.65 -17.31 -21.82
CA SER A 5 -27.94 -16.42 -22.72
C SER A 5 -26.72 -15.89 -21.95
N ASP A 6 -25.54 -16.05 -22.52
CA ASP A 6 -24.31 -15.49 -21.94
C ASP A 6 -24.44 -13.97 -22.00
N SER A 7 -24.99 -13.38 -20.94
CA SER A 7 -25.14 -11.93 -20.85
C SER A 7 -23.75 -11.26 -20.98
N LEU A 8 -23.68 -10.07 -21.59
CA LEU A 8 -22.46 -9.26 -21.72
C LEU A 8 -21.64 -9.28 -20.42
N GLN A 9 -22.32 -9.09 -19.29
CA GLN A 9 -21.68 -9.12 -17.97
C GLN A 9 -20.99 -10.46 -17.68
N HIS A 10 -21.63 -11.58 -17.99
CA HIS A 10 -21.12 -12.92 -17.70
C HIS A 10 -19.89 -13.21 -18.55
N VAL A 11 -19.95 -12.90 -19.84
CA VAL A 11 -18.85 -13.12 -20.78
C VAL A 11 -17.62 -12.28 -20.38
N LEU A 12 -17.80 -10.98 -20.10
CA LEU A 12 -16.68 -10.10 -19.68
C LEU A 12 -16.03 -10.56 -18.37
N ILE A 13 -16.83 -11.01 -17.39
CA ILE A 13 -16.32 -11.57 -16.15
C ILE A 13 -15.50 -12.85 -16.41
N LYS A 14 -16.00 -13.73 -17.27
CA LYS A 14 -15.36 -15.00 -17.62
C LYS A 14 -14.02 -14.80 -18.33
N ARG A 15 -13.89 -13.75 -19.15
CA ARG A 15 -12.63 -13.39 -19.83
C ARG A 15 -11.54 -12.90 -18.87
N VAL A 16 -11.90 -12.20 -17.82
CA VAL A 16 -10.91 -11.50 -16.96
C VAL A 16 -10.53 -12.29 -15.71
N LEU A 17 -11.44 -13.07 -15.14
CA LEU A 17 -11.18 -13.73 -13.85
C LEU A 17 -10.02 -14.72 -13.87
N PRO A 18 -9.78 -15.52 -14.92
CA PRO A 18 -8.64 -16.43 -14.97
C PRO A 18 -7.29 -15.72 -14.89
N GLN A 19 -7.23 -14.44 -15.26
CA GLN A 19 -6.02 -13.63 -15.24
C GLN A 19 -5.73 -13.02 -13.84
N VAL A 20 -6.65 -13.17 -12.88
CA VAL A 20 -6.57 -12.53 -11.57
C VAL A 20 -6.24 -13.54 -10.49
N GLN A 21 -5.01 -13.51 -10.00
CA GLN A 21 -4.53 -14.42 -8.95
C GLN A 21 -5.12 -14.13 -7.56
N ASN A 22 -5.59 -12.90 -7.29
CA ASN A 22 -6.03 -12.47 -5.97
C ASN A 22 -7.55 -12.37 -5.88
N ASN A 23 -8.17 -13.13 -4.96
CA ASN A 23 -9.61 -13.15 -4.75
C ASN A 23 -10.25 -11.78 -4.48
N LYS A 24 -9.56 -10.88 -3.75
CA LYS A 24 -10.06 -9.52 -3.50
C LYS A 24 -10.07 -8.69 -4.77
N THR A 25 -9.03 -8.79 -5.60
CA THR A 25 -8.98 -8.15 -6.91
C THR A 25 -10.06 -8.72 -7.82
N GLY A 26 -10.26 -10.03 -7.85
CA GLY A 26 -11.34 -10.68 -8.61
C GLY A 26 -12.73 -10.18 -8.21
N THR A 27 -12.98 -10.03 -6.91
CA THR A 27 -14.26 -9.47 -6.39
C THR A 27 -14.45 -8.03 -6.83
N ALA A 28 -13.40 -7.20 -6.76
CA ALA A 28 -13.47 -5.82 -7.23
C ALA A 28 -13.71 -5.75 -8.74
N TYR A 29 -13.01 -6.57 -9.53
CA TYR A 29 -13.18 -6.65 -10.97
C TYR A 29 -14.60 -7.05 -11.36
N LYS A 30 -15.18 -8.08 -10.71
CA LYS A 30 -16.59 -8.45 -10.90
C LYS A 30 -17.53 -7.26 -10.68
N LYS A 31 -17.31 -6.50 -9.60
CA LYS A 31 -18.13 -5.32 -9.26
C LYS A 31 -18.04 -4.24 -10.34
N HIS A 32 -16.84 -3.95 -10.85
CA HIS A 32 -16.64 -2.91 -11.85
C HIS A 32 -17.19 -3.33 -13.23
N ILE A 33 -16.98 -4.58 -13.64
CA ILE A 33 -17.56 -5.13 -14.88
C ILE A 33 -19.09 -5.12 -14.81
N LYS A 34 -19.70 -5.47 -13.67
CA LYS A 34 -21.16 -5.37 -13.49
C LYS A 34 -21.67 -3.94 -13.67
N LYS A 35 -20.91 -2.95 -13.19
CA LYS A 35 -21.26 -1.54 -13.36
C LYS A 35 -21.16 -1.12 -14.81
N PHE A 36 -20.07 -1.47 -15.50
CA PHE A 36 -19.89 -1.23 -16.92
C PHE A 36 -21.00 -1.86 -17.76
N ALA A 37 -21.29 -3.16 -17.57
CA ALA A 37 -22.29 -3.87 -18.34
C ALA A 37 -23.71 -3.28 -18.18
N ARG A 38 -24.05 -2.73 -17.00
CA ARG A 38 -25.31 -2.00 -16.79
C ARG A 38 -25.36 -0.71 -17.61
N TRP A 39 -24.27 0.07 -17.56
CA TRP A 39 -24.16 1.28 -18.37
C TRP A 39 -24.19 0.95 -19.86
N ALA A 40 -23.38 0.02 -20.33
CA ALA A 40 -23.35 -0.40 -21.72
C ALA A 40 -24.75 -0.82 -22.24
N LYS A 41 -25.49 -1.59 -21.42
CA LYS A 41 -26.87 -1.95 -21.74
C LYS A 41 -27.81 -0.74 -21.84
N SER A 42 -27.65 0.26 -20.99
CA SER A 42 -28.50 1.47 -21.01
C SER A 42 -28.26 2.35 -22.24
N VAL A 43 -27.08 2.26 -22.86
CA VAL A 43 -26.73 2.96 -24.09
C VAL A 43 -26.75 2.06 -25.35
N GLY A 44 -27.34 0.85 -25.24
CA GLY A 44 -27.64 -0.01 -26.38
C GLY A 44 -26.65 -1.15 -26.67
N TYR A 45 -25.50 -1.20 -25.98
CA TYR A 45 -24.50 -2.29 -26.18
C TYR A 45 -24.89 -3.54 -25.39
N ARG A 46 -25.01 -4.67 -26.06
CA ARG A 46 -25.54 -5.92 -25.49
C ARG A 46 -24.58 -7.10 -25.62
N THR A 47 -23.66 -7.07 -26.57
CA THR A 47 -22.74 -8.17 -26.86
C THR A 47 -21.27 -7.75 -26.66
N PRO A 48 -20.37 -8.68 -26.36
CA PRO A 48 -18.95 -8.40 -26.17
C PRO A 48 -18.27 -7.81 -27.41
N GLU A 49 -18.72 -8.18 -28.60
CA GLU A 49 -18.16 -7.76 -29.90
C GLU A 49 -18.42 -6.27 -30.16
N GLN A 50 -19.45 -5.72 -29.56
CA GLN A 50 -19.77 -4.27 -29.61
C GLN A 50 -18.82 -3.43 -28.74
N ILE A 51 -18.06 -4.04 -27.83
CA ILE A 51 -17.22 -3.29 -26.89
C ILE A 51 -15.87 -2.99 -27.55
N THR A 52 -15.84 -1.89 -28.30
CA THR A 52 -14.65 -1.33 -28.95
C THR A 52 -13.88 -0.39 -27.99
N PRO A 53 -12.67 0.08 -28.37
CA PRO A 53 -11.97 1.13 -27.63
C PRO A 53 -12.82 2.39 -27.46
N ASP A 54 -13.61 2.78 -28.46
CA ASP A 54 -14.47 3.97 -28.41
C ASP A 54 -15.56 3.82 -27.34
N VAL A 55 -16.21 2.65 -27.27
CA VAL A 55 -17.21 2.36 -26.21
C VAL A 55 -16.58 2.40 -24.82
N VAL A 56 -15.33 1.98 -24.68
CA VAL A 56 -14.61 2.09 -23.39
C VAL A 56 -14.26 3.55 -23.10
N GLN A 57 -13.96 4.35 -24.13
CA GLN A 57 -13.72 5.80 -23.99
C GLN A 57 -15.00 6.54 -23.61
N ASP A 58 -16.16 6.19 -24.19
CA ASP A 58 -17.46 6.73 -23.80
C ASP A 58 -17.81 6.41 -22.33
N TYR A 59 -17.45 5.21 -21.89
CA TYR A 59 -17.62 4.85 -20.46
C TYR A 59 -16.70 5.65 -19.54
N GLU A 60 -15.47 5.95 -19.98
CA GLU A 60 -14.57 6.83 -19.24
C GLU A 60 -15.20 8.23 -19.08
N GLN A 61 -15.69 8.81 -20.17
CA GLN A 61 -16.39 10.11 -20.15
C GLN A 61 -17.61 10.09 -19.25
N TYR A 62 -18.42 9.03 -19.32
CA TYR A 62 -19.55 8.85 -18.41
C TYR A 62 -19.11 8.85 -16.93
N LEU A 63 -17.96 8.23 -16.61
CA LEU A 63 -17.44 8.24 -15.24
C LEU A 63 -16.90 9.60 -14.83
N GLU A 64 -16.27 10.33 -15.74
CA GLU A 64 -15.73 11.68 -15.51
C GLU A 64 -16.86 12.68 -15.19
N HIS A 65 -17.96 12.62 -15.94
CA HIS A 65 -19.12 13.51 -15.79
C HIS A 65 -20.21 12.96 -14.83
N HIS A 66 -19.94 11.85 -14.16
CA HIS A 66 -20.91 11.23 -13.26
C HIS A 66 -21.22 12.15 -12.06
N PRO A 67 -22.51 12.29 -11.63
CA PRO A 67 -22.91 13.15 -10.49
C PRO A 67 -22.12 12.90 -9.19
N LYS A 68 -21.56 11.70 -9.03
CA LYS A 68 -20.68 11.36 -7.88
C LYS A 68 -19.27 11.93 -7.95
N GLN A 69 -18.92 12.63 -9.02
CA GLN A 69 -17.60 13.24 -9.21
C GLN A 69 -16.45 12.27 -8.85
N TYR A 70 -16.32 11.18 -9.59
CA TYR A 70 -15.29 10.18 -9.31
C TYR A 70 -13.88 10.77 -9.47
N ALA A 71 -13.03 10.56 -8.46
CA ALA A 71 -11.63 10.93 -8.55
C ALA A 71 -10.93 10.19 -9.70
N PRO A 72 -9.94 10.80 -10.39
CA PRO A 72 -9.19 10.17 -11.47
C PRO A 72 -8.67 8.76 -11.15
N THR A 73 -8.17 8.54 -9.92
CA THR A 73 -7.71 7.22 -9.46
C THR A 73 -8.84 6.18 -9.41
N THR A 74 -10.07 6.61 -9.10
CA THR A 74 -11.26 5.75 -9.09
C THR A 74 -11.66 5.38 -10.52
N ILE A 75 -11.63 6.34 -11.45
CA ILE A 75 -11.91 6.12 -12.87
C ILE A 75 -10.92 5.10 -13.44
N HIS A 76 -9.61 5.28 -13.21
CA HIS A 76 -8.60 4.30 -13.61
C HIS A 76 -8.85 2.90 -13.04
N THR A 77 -9.31 2.82 -11.79
CA THR A 77 -9.63 1.53 -11.15
C THR A 77 -10.85 0.86 -11.78
N TYR A 78 -11.82 1.64 -12.26
CA TYR A 78 -13.01 1.11 -12.94
C TYR A 78 -12.72 0.67 -14.36
N LEU A 79 -11.85 1.40 -15.08
CA LEU A 79 -11.48 1.10 -16.46
C LEU A 79 -10.61 -0.16 -16.59
N ALA A 80 -9.67 -0.38 -15.66
CA ALA A 80 -8.71 -1.47 -15.76
C ALA A 80 -9.35 -2.86 -16.03
N PRO A 81 -10.37 -3.33 -15.27
CA PRO A 81 -11.02 -4.60 -15.56
C PRO A 81 -11.87 -4.58 -16.84
N VAL A 82 -12.42 -3.43 -17.22
CA VAL A 82 -13.20 -3.30 -18.47
C VAL A 82 -12.28 -3.43 -19.67
N CYS A 83 -11.16 -2.72 -19.68
CA CYS A 83 -10.15 -2.82 -20.73
C CYS A 83 -9.62 -4.25 -20.85
N ALA A 84 -9.26 -4.89 -19.74
CA ALA A 84 -8.78 -6.27 -19.74
C ALA A 84 -9.83 -7.24 -20.28
N ALA A 85 -11.11 -7.08 -19.92
CA ALA A 85 -12.21 -7.94 -20.40
C ALA A 85 -12.55 -7.71 -21.88
N ALA A 86 -12.38 -6.49 -22.36
CA ALA A 86 -12.61 -6.12 -23.76
C ALA A 86 -11.41 -6.37 -24.67
N GLY A 87 -10.23 -6.73 -24.12
CA GLY A 87 -9.00 -6.86 -24.90
C GLY A 87 -8.43 -5.51 -25.38
N VAL A 88 -8.78 -4.40 -24.70
CA VAL A 88 -8.37 -3.05 -25.05
C VAL A 88 -7.18 -2.65 -24.18
N SER A 89 -6.10 -2.13 -24.77
CA SER A 89 -5.00 -1.55 -24.00
C SER A 89 -5.45 -0.30 -23.27
N MET A 90 -5.11 -0.20 -21.97
CA MET A 90 -5.34 1.01 -21.16
C MET A 90 -4.68 2.26 -21.75
N ASP A 91 -3.62 2.11 -22.55
CA ASP A 91 -2.91 3.26 -23.16
C ASP A 91 -3.65 3.87 -24.35
N ARG A 92 -4.61 3.12 -24.92
CA ARG A 92 -5.50 3.65 -25.97
C ARG A 92 -6.66 4.48 -25.43
N ILE A 93 -6.88 4.46 -24.12
CA ILE A 93 -7.98 5.19 -23.48
C ILE A 93 -7.43 6.47 -22.87
N ARG A 94 -7.97 7.62 -23.28
CA ARG A 94 -7.75 8.89 -22.58
C ARG A 94 -8.25 8.73 -21.14
N LYS A 95 -7.46 9.18 -20.20
CA LYS A 95 -7.78 9.09 -18.77
C LYS A 95 -7.52 10.44 -18.11
N PRO A 96 -8.37 10.85 -17.14
CA PRO A 96 -8.12 12.07 -16.41
C PRO A 96 -6.78 11.97 -15.67
N LYS A 97 -6.03 13.08 -15.67
CA LYS A 97 -4.71 13.14 -15.04
C LYS A 97 -4.84 12.90 -13.54
N ARG A 98 -4.03 11.98 -13.04
CA ARG A 98 -3.91 11.76 -11.59
C ARG A 98 -3.15 12.90 -10.96
N THR A 99 -3.70 13.45 -9.88
CA THR A 99 -3.04 14.44 -9.05
C THR A 99 -2.67 13.81 -7.71
N SER A 100 -1.65 14.32 -7.02
CA SER A 100 -1.25 13.81 -5.71
C SER A 100 -2.35 13.99 -4.67
N GLY A 101 -3.13 15.04 -4.73
CA GLY A 101 -4.30 15.26 -3.88
C GLY A 101 -5.38 14.19 -4.04
N THR A 102 -5.51 13.55 -5.20
CA THR A 102 -6.44 12.44 -5.41
C THR A 102 -5.93 11.11 -4.86
N ILE A 103 -4.63 10.96 -4.62
CA ILE A 103 -4.01 9.75 -4.06
C ILE A 103 -4.12 9.75 -2.54
N THR A 104 -4.13 10.91 -1.90
CA THR A 104 -4.07 11.07 -0.44
C THR A 104 -5.43 11.11 0.24
N ARG A 105 -6.50 10.76 -0.45
CA ARG A 105 -7.85 10.70 0.12
C ARG A 105 -7.86 9.89 1.43
N GLY A 106 -8.17 10.55 2.54
CA GLY A 106 -8.23 9.95 3.88
C GLY A 106 -6.96 10.07 4.73
N ARG A 107 -5.93 10.77 4.28
CA ARG A 107 -4.71 11.05 5.06
C ARG A 107 -4.64 12.45 5.60
N ASP A 108 -5.23 13.38 4.88
CA ASP A 108 -5.38 14.75 5.36
C ASP A 108 -6.57 14.82 6.30
N HIS A 109 -6.28 14.68 7.59
CA HIS A 109 -7.29 14.62 8.64
C HIS A 109 -7.70 15.98 9.17
N THR A 110 -7.14 17.05 8.61
CA THR A 110 -7.27 18.39 9.19
C THR A 110 -8.23 19.29 8.44
N SER A 111 -8.52 19.01 7.16
CA SER A 111 -9.23 19.97 6.31
C SER A 111 -10.68 19.65 5.99
N ASP A 112 -11.16 18.43 6.29
CA ASP A 112 -12.51 18.03 5.90
C ASP A 112 -13.34 17.53 7.10
N GLY A 113 -14.37 18.28 7.47
CA GLY A 113 -15.28 17.95 8.57
C GLY A 113 -15.95 16.57 8.41
N GLN A 114 -16.14 16.08 7.20
CA GLN A 114 -16.67 14.74 6.96
C GLN A 114 -15.67 13.64 7.32
N VAL A 115 -14.37 13.86 7.05
CA VAL A 115 -13.31 12.94 7.47
C VAL A 115 -13.21 12.92 9.00
N LEU A 116 -13.38 14.07 9.65
CA LEU A 116 -13.45 14.17 11.10
C LEU A 116 -14.64 13.38 11.68
N LEU A 117 -15.81 13.42 11.04
CA LEU A 117 -16.99 12.66 11.46
C LEU A 117 -16.82 11.15 11.26
N GLN A 118 -16.28 10.71 10.13
CA GLN A 118 -15.99 9.29 9.88
C GLN A 118 -14.97 8.70 10.88
N ASN A 119 -14.01 9.51 11.35
CA ASN A 119 -12.96 9.09 12.28
C ASN A 119 -13.31 9.30 13.76
N ARG A 120 -14.44 9.95 14.10
CA ARG A 120 -14.83 10.20 15.50
C ARG A 120 -14.92 8.91 16.31
N GLN A 121 -15.56 7.88 15.76
CA GLN A 121 -15.63 6.57 16.39
C GLN A 121 -14.23 5.93 16.51
N GLY A 122 -13.41 6.04 15.48
CA GLY A 122 -12.04 5.53 15.47
C GLY A 122 -11.18 6.19 16.54
N ARG A 123 -11.27 7.51 16.72
CA ARG A 123 -10.54 8.23 17.79
C ARG A 123 -10.99 7.80 19.19
N LYS A 124 -12.31 7.66 19.39
CA LYS A 124 -12.84 7.15 20.67
C LYS A 124 -12.35 5.73 20.96
N GLN A 125 -12.23 4.89 19.93
CA GLN A 125 -11.70 3.55 20.07
C GLN A 125 -10.19 3.55 20.32
N GLU A 126 -9.42 4.45 19.67
CA GLU A 126 -7.98 4.56 19.85
C GLU A 126 -7.59 4.86 21.31
N SER A 127 -8.36 5.66 22.02
CA SER A 127 -8.15 5.96 23.43
C SER A 127 -8.78 4.95 24.39
N SER A 128 -9.48 3.94 23.89
CA SER A 128 -10.15 2.94 24.72
C SER A 128 -9.18 1.86 25.21
N PRO A 129 -9.23 1.49 26.51
CA PRO A 129 -8.41 0.39 27.07
C PRO A 129 -8.55 -0.91 26.29
N LYS A 130 -9.73 -1.21 25.73
CA LYS A 130 -10.00 -2.40 24.91
C LYS A 130 -9.02 -2.54 23.76
N TYR A 131 -8.56 -1.45 23.16
CA TYR A 131 -7.68 -1.46 21.99
C TYR A 131 -6.24 -1.03 22.30
N ALA A 132 -5.90 -0.84 23.58
CA ALA A 132 -4.58 -0.33 24.00
C ALA A 132 -3.42 -1.18 23.45
N ARG A 133 -3.52 -2.51 23.51
CA ARG A 133 -2.51 -3.45 22.96
C ARG A 133 -2.35 -3.27 21.44
N LEU A 134 -3.47 -3.20 20.72
CA LEU A 134 -3.49 -3.02 19.27
C LEU A 134 -2.88 -1.69 18.84
N VAL A 135 -3.24 -0.60 19.52
CA VAL A 135 -2.71 0.74 19.28
C VAL A 135 -1.22 0.78 19.58
N ALA A 136 -0.79 0.22 20.72
CA ALA A 136 0.62 0.17 21.10
C ALA A 136 1.45 -0.59 20.06
N LEU A 137 1.04 -1.80 19.66
CA LEU A 137 1.76 -2.55 18.62
C LEU A 137 1.80 -1.78 17.31
N GLN A 138 0.68 -1.17 16.90
CA GLN A 138 0.62 -0.41 15.66
C GLN A 138 1.55 0.80 15.64
N ARG A 139 1.68 1.51 16.77
CA ARG A 139 2.59 2.66 16.91
C ARG A 139 4.05 2.27 16.77
N VAL A 140 4.44 1.13 17.34
CA VAL A 140 5.85 0.70 17.37
C VAL A 140 6.24 -0.19 16.19
N THR A 141 5.29 -0.63 15.35
CA THR A 141 5.59 -1.51 14.20
C THR A 141 5.04 -1.00 12.88
N GLY A 142 3.95 -0.26 12.89
CA GLY A 142 3.31 0.22 11.67
C GLY A 142 2.86 -0.88 10.69
N ILE A 143 2.54 -2.08 11.15
CA ILE A 143 2.09 -3.21 10.32
C ILE A 143 0.75 -2.88 9.65
N ARG A 144 0.48 -3.39 8.43
CA ARG A 144 -0.81 -3.15 7.78
C ARG A 144 -1.95 -3.86 8.51
N ARG A 145 -3.14 -3.23 8.59
CA ARG A 145 -4.33 -3.80 9.25
C ARG A 145 -4.58 -5.27 8.92
N ALA A 146 -4.53 -5.64 7.65
CA ALA A 146 -4.76 -7.02 7.23
C ALA A 146 -3.65 -8.00 7.64
N GLU A 147 -2.46 -7.48 7.91
CA GLU A 147 -1.32 -8.25 8.40
C GLU A 147 -1.39 -8.41 9.92
N LEU A 148 -1.75 -7.36 10.66
CA LEU A 148 -2.01 -7.41 12.11
C LEU A 148 -3.00 -8.51 12.50
N GLY A 149 -4.13 -8.60 11.77
CA GLY A 149 -5.15 -9.61 12.05
C GLY A 149 -4.75 -11.06 11.74
N ARG A 150 -3.52 -11.27 11.28
CA ARG A 150 -2.97 -12.61 11.00
C ARG A 150 -1.73 -12.93 11.81
N LEU A 151 -1.27 -11.99 12.64
CA LEU A 151 -0.13 -12.25 13.50
C LEU A 151 -0.46 -13.32 14.53
N THR A 152 0.47 -14.25 14.72
CA THR A 152 0.44 -15.29 15.75
C THR A 152 1.64 -15.16 16.68
N GLY A 153 1.61 -15.90 17.78
CA GLY A 153 2.73 -15.88 18.72
C GLY A 153 4.07 -16.29 18.11
N ALA A 154 4.07 -17.17 17.11
CA ALA A 154 5.28 -17.57 16.38
C ALA A 154 5.87 -16.50 15.46
N ASP A 155 5.18 -15.37 15.28
CA ASP A 155 5.65 -14.32 14.37
C ASP A 155 6.63 -13.32 15.03
N LEU A 156 6.75 -13.31 16.34
CA LEU A 156 7.79 -12.56 17.04
C LEU A 156 9.07 -13.40 17.12
N VAL A 157 10.12 -12.96 16.44
CA VAL A 157 11.39 -13.71 16.36
C VAL A 157 12.57 -12.86 16.78
N ARG A 158 13.53 -13.50 17.46
CA ARG A 158 14.84 -12.91 17.76
C ARG A 158 15.90 -13.47 16.81
N ARG A 159 16.74 -12.60 16.26
CA ARG A 159 17.89 -12.97 15.45
C ARG A 159 19.13 -12.24 15.95
N GLY A 160 20.01 -12.96 16.61
CA GLY A 160 21.13 -12.37 17.35
C GLY A 160 20.61 -11.41 18.44
N HIS A 161 21.03 -10.15 18.36
CA HIS A 161 20.59 -9.11 19.31
C HIS A 161 19.35 -8.34 18.86
N SER A 162 18.79 -8.64 17.69
CA SER A 162 17.68 -7.90 17.09
C SER A 162 16.37 -8.67 17.13
N TRP A 163 15.27 -7.93 17.27
CA TRP A 163 13.91 -8.49 17.25
C TRP A 163 13.18 -8.08 15.98
N TYR A 164 12.35 -8.99 15.48
CA TYR A 164 11.57 -8.82 14.25
C TYR A 164 10.17 -9.39 14.42
N ILE A 165 9.22 -8.81 13.69
CA ILE A 165 7.93 -9.45 13.42
C ILE A 165 7.98 -10.01 11.99
N VAL A 166 7.70 -11.30 11.84
CA VAL A 166 7.61 -11.99 10.56
C VAL A 166 6.19 -11.88 10.04
N VAL A 167 5.98 -11.00 9.09
CA VAL A 167 4.69 -10.86 8.40
C VAL A 167 4.59 -11.91 7.30
N ARG A 168 3.94 -13.02 7.59
CA ARG A 168 3.70 -14.08 6.61
C ARG A 168 2.57 -13.67 5.67
N ARG A 169 2.71 -13.98 4.37
CA ARG A 169 1.70 -13.66 3.34
C ARG A 169 1.28 -12.18 3.34
N GLY A 170 2.24 -11.27 3.42
CA GLY A 170 2.05 -9.83 3.29
C GLY A 170 1.45 -9.45 1.93
N LYS A 171 1.38 -8.15 1.64
CA LYS A 171 0.87 -7.67 0.35
C LYS A 171 1.65 -8.30 -0.82
N GLY A 172 0.92 -8.94 -1.75
CA GLY A 172 1.52 -9.68 -2.87
C GLY A 172 2.02 -11.09 -2.50
N GLY A 173 1.60 -11.66 -1.35
CA GLY A 173 1.97 -13.01 -0.92
C GLY A 173 3.38 -13.13 -0.31
N LYS A 174 4.12 -12.03 -0.23
CA LYS A 174 5.52 -12.02 0.23
C LYS A 174 5.61 -12.15 1.75
N THR A 175 6.57 -12.92 2.23
CA THR A 175 6.98 -12.89 3.65
C THR A 175 7.93 -11.72 3.87
N GLN A 176 7.72 -10.97 4.94
CA GLN A 176 8.48 -9.78 5.29
C GLN A 176 8.95 -9.88 6.75
N GLU A 177 10.17 -9.47 7.02
CA GLU A 177 10.68 -9.33 8.38
C GLU A 177 10.72 -7.83 8.72
N GLN A 178 9.92 -7.42 9.68
CA GLN A 178 9.85 -6.05 10.14
C GLN A 178 10.67 -5.88 11.40
N TYR A 179 11.67 -5.00 11.32
CA TYR A 179 12.58 -4.72 12.44
C TYR A 179 11.85 -3.95 13.54
N ILE A 180 12.13 -4.31 14.79
CA ILE A 180 11.65 -3.62 15.97
C ILE A 180 12.80 -2.77 16.53
N LEU A 181 12.57 -1.47 16.70
CA LEU A 181 13.58 -0.58 17.30
C LEU A 181 13.89 -1.03 18.73
N PRO A 182 15.15 -0.94 19.19
CA PRO A 182 15.54 -1.39 20.54
C PRO A 182 14.66 -0.81 21.66
N LYS A 183 14.28 0.46 21.56
CA LYS A 183 13.41 1.15 22.53
C LYS A 183 12.00 0.54 22.63
N ASP A 184 11.53 -0.14 21.58
CA ASP A 184 10.16 -0.64 21.46
C ASP A 184 10.04 -2.15 21.72
N VAL A 185 11.17 -2.83 21.89
CA VAL A 185 11.22 -4.30 22.05
C VAL A 185 10.38 -4.77 23.22
N GLU A 186 10.51 -4.11 24.36
CA GLU A 186 9.78 -4.52 25.57
C GLU A 186 8.26 -4.35 25.41
N THR A 187 7.83 -3.27 24.77
CA THR A 187 6.40 -3.08 24.44
C THR A 187 5.88 -4.21 23.58
N VAL A 188 6.64 -4.60 22.54
CA VAL A 188 6.23 -5.69 21.65
C VAL A 188 6.22 -7.02 22.38
N ARG A 189 7.25 -7.34 23.17
CA ARG A 189 7.33 -8.58 23.94
C ARG A 189 6.12 -8.75 24.87
N LYS A 190 5.76 -7.72 25.64
CA LYS A 190 4.57 -7.73 26.52
C LYS A 190 3.27 -8.00 25.77
N ILE A 191 3.14 -7.52 24.53
CA ILE A 191 1.95 -7.76 23.72
C ILE A 191 1.87 -9.23 23.26
N PHE A 192 3.01 -9.88 23.02
CA PHE A 192 3.10 -11.28 22.62
C PHE A 192 3.17 -12.26 23.80
N GLU A 193 3.35 -11.77 25.02
CA GLU A 193 3.42 -12.60 26.21
C GLU A 193 2.15 -13.43 26.40
N GLY A 194 2.30 -14.73 26.63
CA GLY A 194 1.20 -15.67 26.79
C GLY A 194 0.43 -16.03 25.50
N VAL A 195 0.82 -15.49 24.34
CA VAL A 195 0.21 -15.87 23.06
C VAL A 195 0.86 -17.15 22.54
N GLY A 196 0.06 -18.22 22.38
CA GLY A 196 0.54 -19.48 21.81
C GLY A 196 1.07 -19.34 20.39
N PRO A 197 1.96 -20.24 19.94
CA PRO A 197 2.61 -20.13 18.62
C PRO A 197 1.63 -19.96 17.45
N ASP A 198 0.50 -20.65 17.50
CA ASP A 198 -0.53 -20.64 16.46
C ASP A 198 -1.72 -19.73 16.79
N ASP A 199 -1.76 -19.18 18.00
CA ASP A 199 -2.82 -18.29 18.44
C ASP A 199 -2.66 -16.90 17.86
N HIS A 200 -3.76 -16.27 17.47
CA HIS A 200 -3.76 -14.90 17.00
C HIS A 200 -3.42 -13.91 18.12
N VAL A 201 -2.51 -12.97 17.86
CA VAL A 201 -2.16 -11.89 18.79
C VAL A 201 -3.36 -11.01 19.11
N PHE A 202 -4.22 -10.79 18.13
CA PHE A 202 -5.45 -10.01 18.28
C PHE A 202 -6.68 -10.81 17.87
N SER A 203 -7.73 -10.72 18.69
CA SER A 203 -9.01 -11.35 18.41
C SER A 203 -9.68 -10.73 17.16
N ARG A 204 -10.64 -11.47 16.59
CA ARG A 204 -11.47 -10.96 15.49
C ARG A 204 -12.26 -9.71 15.89
N GLU A 205 -12.66 -9.62 17.15
CA GLU A 205 -13.37 -8.46 17.70
C GLU A 205 -12.47 -7.23 17.79
N GLU A 206 -11.24 -7.37 18.29
CA GLU A 206 -10.26 -6.28 18.32
C GLU A 206 -9.96 -5.77 16.91
N MET A 207 -9.88 -6.65 15.92
CA MET A 207 -9.63 -6.29 14.54
C MET A 207 -10.83 -5.65 13.84
N ASN A 208 -12.06 -5.83 14.37
CA ASN A 208 -13.27 -5.15 13.86
C ASN A 208 -13.44 -3.77 14.49
N ASN A 209 -12.48 -2.89 14.25
CA ASN A 209 -12.44 -1.53 14.77
C ASN A 209 -12.39 -0.48 13.64
N LYS A 210 -12.62 0.79 14.00
CA LYS A 210 -12.56 1.97 13.10
C LYS A 210 -11.32 2.85 13.35
N ILE A 211 -10.37 2.38 14.13
CA ILE A 211 -9.13 3.10 14.43
C ILE A 211 -8.36 3.35 13.13
N ASN A 212 -7.78 4.53 12.99
CA ASN A 212 -6.96 4.87 11.84
C ASN A 212 -5.56 4.22 11.93
N LEU A 213 -5.51 2.89 11.82
CA LEU A 213 -4.24 2.15 11.87
C LEU A 213 -3.26 2.56 10.76
N HIS A 214 -3.75 3.14 9.67
CA HIS A 214 -2.87 3.65 8.62
C HIS A 214 -2.21 4.98 9.02
N GLY A 215 -2.94 5.86 9.72
CA GLY A 215 -2.36 7.06 10.32
C GLY A 215 -1.29 6.73 11.36
N LEU A 216 -1.55 5.77 12.25
CA LEU A 216 -0.53 5.28 13.21
C LEU A 216 0.70 4.70 12.50
N ARG A 217 0.51 4.01 11.37
CA ARG A 217 1.63 3.53 10.54
C ARG A 217 2.44 4.70 9.94
N ALA A 218 1.79 5.80 9.57
CA ALA A 218 2.49 6.98 9.07
C ALA A 218 3.29 7.66 10.19
N LEU A 219 2.73 7.76 11.40
CA LEU A 219 3.46 8.24 12.58
C LEU A 219 4.70 7.39 12.85
N HIS A 220 4.54 6.06 12.90
CA HIS A 220 5.68 5.14 13.05
C HIS A 220 6.75 5.37 11.97
N GLY A 221 6.34 5.53 10.71
CA GLY A 221 7.29 5.80 9.62
C GLY A 221 8.10 7.09 9.83
N ARG A 222 7.46 8.17 10.32
CA ARG A 222 8.14 9.43 10.64
C ARG A 222 9.10 9.31 11.82
N GLU A 223 8.67 8.66 12.89
CA GLU A 223 9.54 8.41 14.07
C GLU A 223 10.77 7.56 13.69
N CYS A 224 10.57 6.53 12.87
CA CYS A 224 11.68 5.74 12.34
C CYS A 224 12.60 6.57 11.43
N TYR A 225 12.04 7.46 10.61
CA TYR A 225 12.84 8.34 9.75
C TYR A 225 13.78 9.21 10.59
N GLU A 226 13.27 9.87 11.61
CA GLU A 226 14.07 10.70 12.53
C GLU A 226 15.14 9.88 13.26
N HIS A 227 14.81 8.64 13.64
CA HIS A 227 15.77 7.73 14.25
C HIS A 227 16.94 7.44 13.29
N TYR A 228 16.66 7.10 12.01
CA TYR A 228 17.70 6.80 11.04
C TYR A 228 18.46 8.04 10.56
N VAL A 229 17.86 9.21 10.53
CA VAL A 229 18.58 10.48 10.31
C VAL A 229 19.66 10.67 11.36
N ARG A 230 19.32 10.49 12.65
CA ARG A 230 20.30 10.58 13.75
C ARG A 230 21.40 9.54 13.65
N LEU A 231 21.05 8.28 13.33
CA LEU A 231 22.02 7.21 13.19
C LEU A 231 22.98 7.41 12.00
N SER A 232 22.45 7.88 10.87
CA SER A 232 23.24 8.09 9.66
C SER A 232 24.14 9.34 9.71
N ALA A 233 24.05 10.14 10.76
CA ALA A 233 25.00 11.25 10.99
C ALA A 233 26.42 10.76 11.29
N ASP A 234 26.57 9.55 11.86
CA ASP A 234 27.86 8.89 11.99
C ASP A 234 28.20 8.11 10.71
N PRO A 235 29.31 8.47 9.99
CA PRO A 235 29.66 7.83 8.71
C PRO A 235 29.84 6.32 8.79
N ALA A 236 30.42 5.80 9.87
CA ALA A 236 30.61 4.36 10.04
C ALA A 236 29.27 3.63 10.21
N THR A 237 28.32 4.24 10.91
CA THR A 237 26.95 3.70 11.05
C THR A 237 26.20 3.80 9.74
N ALA A 238 26.31 4.92 9.00
CA ALA A 238 25.71 5.07 7.68
C ALA A 238 26.16 3.96 6.73
N GLU A 239 27.46 3.66 6.71
CA GLU A 239 28.00 2.58 5.87
C GLU A 239 27.50 1.19 6.30
N ARG A 240 27.42 0.91 7.61
CA ARG A 240 26.80 -0.33 8.11
C ARG A 240 25.33 -0.46 7.69
N LEU A 241 24.57 0.63 7.70
CA LEU A 241 23.16 0.65 7.26
C LEU A 241 23.06 0.37 5.76
N ARG A 242 23.87 1.01 4.91
CA ARG A 242 23.90 0.76 3.45
C ARG A 242 24.20 -0.71 3.16
N ASN A 243 25.25 -1.25 3.80
CA ASN A 243 25.64 -2.65 3.63
C ASN A 243 24.54 -3.62 4.12
N GLY A 244 23.86 -3.31 5.21
CA GLY A 244 22.73 -4.08 5.72
C GLY A 244 21.55 -4.10 4.75
N LEU A 245 21.19 -2.93 4.21
CA LEU A 245 20.13 -2.79 3.21
C LEU A 245 20.47 -3.54 1.92
N LEU A 246 21.71 -3.43 1.45
CA LEU A 246 22.16 -4.09 0.22
C LEU A 246 22.10 -5.61 0.35
N ARG A 247 22.64 -6.19 1.43
CA ARG A 247 22.51 -7.64 1.70
C ARG A 247 21.05 -8.10 1.72
N ARG A 248 20.17 -7.30 2.32
CA ARG A 248 18.74 -7.63 2.38
C ARG A 248 18.08 -7.54 1.01
N TRP A 249 18.47 -6.57 0.19
CA TRP A 249 18.01 -6.43 -1.18
C TRP A 249 18.45 -7.62 -2.04
N GLU A 250 19.72 -7.97 -2.01
CA GLU A 250 20.29 -9.09 -2.74
C GLU A 250 19.62 -10.43 -2.39
N LYS A 251 19.41 -10.67 -1.09
CA LYS A 251 18.65 -11.84 -0.63
C LYS A 251 17.22 -11.87 -1.18
N ALA A 252 16.55 -10.73 -1.20
CA ALA A 252 15.17 -10.64 -1.67
C ALA A 252 15.04 -10.78 -3.19
N HIS A 253 16.11 -10.48 -3.95
CA HIS A 253 16.15 -10.51 -5.41
C HIS A 253 17.02 -11.65 -5.97
N ARG A 254 17.32 -12.67 -5.17
CA ARG A 254 18.14 -13.82 -5.58
C ARG A 254 17.57 -14.51 -6.83
N LYS A 255 16.26 -14.72 -6.90
CA LYS A 255 15.61 -15.31 -8.06
C LYS A 255 15.82 -14.50 -9.34
N LEU A 256 15.73 -13.17 -9.26
CA LEU A 256 16.03 -12.30 -10.41
C LEU A 256 17.50 -12.42 -10.84
N HIS A 257 18.42 -12.56 -9.89
CA HIS A 257 19.84 -12.78 -10.21
C HIS A 257 20.05 -14.08 -10.99
N GLU A 258 19.32 -15.15 -10.64
CA GLU A 258 19.37 -16.46 -11.31
C GLU A 258 18.73 -16.42 -12.71
N GLU A 259 17.64 -15.68 -12.88
CA GLU A 259 16.85 -15.64 -14.12
C GLU A 259 17.34 -14.56 -15.12
N ASP A 260 17.76 -13.39 -14.65
CA ASP A 260 18.24 -12.26 -15.48
C ASP A 260 19.31 -11.46 -14.71
N PRO A 261 20.59 -11.90 -14.77
CA PRO A 261 21.70 -11.20 -14.10
C PRO A 261 21.86 -9.75 -14.55
N GLY A 262 21.58 -9.45 -15.81
CA GLY A 262 21.69 -8.08 -16.36
C GLY A 262 20.62 -7.14 -15.77
N ALA A 263 19.38 -7.59 -15.68
CA ALA A 263 18.31 -6.82 -15.01
C ALA A 263 18.59 -6.68 -13.52
N TRP A 264 19.10 -7.74 -12.87
CA TRP A 264 19.50 -7.70 -11.46
C TRP A 264 20.56 -6.65 -11.21
N GLN A 265 21.64 -6.60 -12.04
CA GLN A 265 22.71 -5.62 -11.88
C GLN A 265 22.18 -4.18 -12.03
N ARG A 266 21.36 -3.90 -13.07
CA ARG A 266 20.74 -2.58 -13.26
C ARG A 266 19.87 -2.15 -12.07
N GLN A 267 19.11 -3.07 -11.50
CA GLN A 267 18.26 -2.77 -10.34
C GLN A 267 19.08 -2.60 -9.07
N ARG A 268 20.15 -3.37 -8.90
CA ARG A 268 21.12 -3.23 -7.79
C ARG A 268 21.78 -1.87 -7.79
N ASP A 269 22.30 -1.44 -8.94
CA ASP A 269 22.96 -0.14 -9.09
C ASP A 269 22.00 1.02 -8.80
N ARG A 270 20.75 0.89 -9.27
CA ARG A 270 19.69 1.84 -8.92
C ARG A 270 19.41 1.87 -7.43
N PHE A 271 19.35 0.71 -6.78
CA PHE A 271 19.11 0.63 -5.33
C PHE A 271 20.26 1.27 -4.54
N ILE A 272 21.51 1.06 -4.95
CA ILE A 272 22.68 1.72 -4.35
C ILE A 272 22.58 3.24 -4.52
N LYS A 273 22.24 3.71 -5.72
CA LYS A 273 22.07 5.14 -5.99
C LYS A 273 20.92 5.76 -5.18
N ASP A 274 19.89 4.99 -4.87
CA ASP A 274 18.78 5.44 -4.02
C ASP A 274 19.17 5.60 -2.55
N MET A 275 20.40 5.18 -2.15
CA MET A 275 20.96 5.32 -0.79
C MET A 275 22.16 6.27 -0.74
N ASP A 276 22.40 7.06 -1.78
CA ASP A 276 23.52 8.01 -1.81
C ASP A 276 23.30 9.20 -0.84
N ASP A 277 24.34 10.02 -0.66
CA ASP A 277 24.33 11.13 0.30
C ASP A 277 23.56 12.37 -0.20
N ARG A 278 23.12 12.36 -1.46
CA ARG A 278 22.32 13.46 -2.00
C ARG A 278 20.93 13.45 -1.39
N PRO A 279 20.32 14.59 -1.08
CA PRO A 279 18.96 14.63 -0.55
C PRO A 279 17.95 14.12 -1.58
N TYR A 280 16.86 13.54 -1.08
CA TYR A 280 15.66 13.32 -1.87
C TYR A 280 14.86 14.60 -1.92
N VAL A 281 14.90 15.31 -3.02
CA VAL A 281 14.24 16.61 -3.21
C VAL A 281 12.82 16.40 -3.72
N LEU A 282 11.83 17.03 -3.06
CA LEU A 282 10.44 17.02 -3.50
C LEU A 282 10.27 17.84 -4.80
N ARG A 283 9.35 17.38 -5.65
CA ARG A 283 9.03 18.05 -6.93
C ARG A 283 7.53 18.05 -7.17
N GLY A 284 7.09 18.99 -8.04
CA GLY A 284 5.70 19.08 -8.48
C GLY A 284 4.74 19.24 -7.31
N GLU A 285 3.65 18.51 -7.31
CA GLU A 285 2.59 18.60 -6.29
C GLU A 285 3.05 18.22 -4.89
N ASN A 286 4.01 17.31 -4.73
CA ASN A 286 4.57 16.98 -3.42
C ASN A 286 5.34 18.16 -2.83
N ALA A 287 6.06 18.92 -3.65
CA ALA A 287 6.72 20.16 -3.25
C ALA A 287 5.70 21.22 -2.85
N ALA A 288 4.68 21.43 -3.66
CA ALA A 288 3.59 22.37 -3.36
C ALA A 288 2.88 22.05 -2.05
N LYS A 289 2.60 20.75 -1.81
CA LYS A 289 2.00 20.29 -0.57
C LYS A 289 2.92 20.53 0.63
N ALA A 290 4.19 20.19 0.53
CA ALA A 290 5.15 20.39 1.61
C ALA A 290 5.26 21.89 1.98
N THR A 291 5.36 22.76 0.98
CA THR A 291 5.36 24.22 1.19
C THR A 291 4.09 24.68 1.89
N ALA A 292 2.92 24.24 1.43
CA ALA A 292 1.63 24.64 2.02
C ALA A 292 1.44 24.14 3.46
N THR A 293 2.11 23.05 3.85
CA THR A 293 1.99 22.45 5.18
C THR A 293 3.21 22.65 6.08
N GLY A 294 4.20 23.42 5.64
CA GLY A 294 5.44 23.68 6.41
C GLY A 294 6.32 22.44 6.61
N LEU A 295 6.20 21.44 5.72
CA LEU A 295 7.02 20.21 5.78
C LEU A 295 8.35 20.42 5.04
N PRO A 296 9.39 19.61 5.37
CA PRO A 296 10.67 19.68 4.69
C PRO A 296 10.56 19.44 3.18
N MET A 297 11.36 20.18 2.41
CA MET A 297 11.47 20.01 0.96
C MET A 297 12.47 18.92 0.57
N GLU A 298 13.32 18.52 1.51
CA GLU A 298 14.40 17.56 1.31
C GLU A 298 14.41 16.51 2.41
N TYR A 299 14.77 15.29 2.04
CA TYR A 299 14.84 14.14 2.95
C TYR A 299 16.14 13.36 2.76
N ASN A 300 16.69 12.82 3.85
CA ASN A 300 17.84 11.92 3.81
C ASN A 300 17.44 10.59 3.14
N ARG A 301 18.09 10.25 2.02
CA ARG A 301 17.78 9.05 1.22
C ARG A 301 18.01 7.75 1.98
N LEU A 302 19.16 7.65 2.69
CA LEU A 302 19.49 6.45 3.46
C LEU A 302 18.45 6.21 4.57
N ALA A 303 18.08 7.24 5.31
CA ALA A 303 17.04 7.16 6.34
C ALA A 303 15.69 6.75 5.75
N LEU A 304 15.27 7.35 4.62
CA LEU A 304 14.06 6.94 3.91
C LEU A 304 14.10 5.48 3.47
N MET A 305 15.27 5.00 2.98
CA MET A 305 15.41 3.63 2.54
C MET A 305 15.36 2.66 3.73
N CYS A 306 15.98 3.00 4.86
CA CYS A 306 15.85 2.22 6.09
C CYS A 306 14.38 2.07 6.52
N VAL A 307 13.63 3.17 6.55
CA VAL A 307 12.19 3.14 6.85
C VAL A 307 11.43 2.29 5.84
N SER A 308 11.71 2.50 4.55
CA SER A 308 11.05 1.78 3.46
C SER A 308 11.22 0.27 3.56
N VAL A 309 12.44 -0.18 3.86
CA VAL A 309 12.81 -1.61 3.84
C VAL A 309 12.52 -2.29 5.18
N TYR A 310 12.98 -1.67 6.29
CA TYR A 310 12.90 -2.31 7.60
C TYR A 310 11.54 -2.20 8.27
N HIS A 311 10.76 -1.13 7.98
CA HIS A 311 9.51 -0.83 8.70
C HIS A 311 8.26 -0.83 7.81
N LEU A 312 8.39 -0.44 6.52
CA LEU A 312 7.22 -0.28 5.66
C LEU A 312 7.15 -1.29 4.51
N SER A 313 8.23 -2.03 4.24
CA SER A 313 8.30 -3.09 3.21
C SER A 313 7.87 -2.61 1.82
N HIS A 314 8.31 -1.41 1.42
CA HIS A 314 7.99 -0.82 0.11
C HIS A 314 9.12 -0.88 -0.89
N TRP A 315 10.39 -0.82 -0.44
CA TRP A 315 11.59 -0.78 -1.28
C TRP A 315 11.65 0.41 -2.25
N ARG A 316 10.94 1.50 -1.93
CA ARG A 316 10.80 2.67 -2.81
C ARG A 316 10.73 3.96 -2.02
N LEU A 317 11.58 4.93 -2.36
CA LEU A 317 11.64 6.24 -1.70
C LEU A 317 10.38 7.05 -1.96
N ASP A 318 9.94 7.15 -3.22
CA ASP A 318 8.77 7.93 -3.63
C ASP A 318 7.50 7.49 -2.89
N VAL A 319 7.29 6.18 -2.74
CA VAL A 319 6.16 5.63 -1.98
C VAL A 319 6.27 5.98 -0.50
N THR A 320 7.47 5.92 0.06
CA THR A 320 7.69 6.25 1.47
C THR A 320 7.42 7.72 1.73
N VAL A 321 7.97 8.60 0.91
CA VAL A 321 7.76 10.06 1.05
C VAL A 321 6.30 10.41 0.87
N THR A 322 5.70 10.09 -0.28
CA THR A 322 4.33 10.50 -0.61
C THR A 322 3.28 10.00 0.38
N ASN A 323 3.52 8.80 0.95
CA ASN A 323 2.49 8.15 1.76
C ASN A 323 2.70 8.27 3.26
N TYR A 324 3.88 8.62 3.72
CA TYR A 324 4.20 8.58 5.15
C TYR A 324 4.92 9.82 5.67
N MET A 325 5.60 10.58 4.82
CA MET A 325 6.29 11.81 5.23
C MET A 325 5.44 13.06 5.00
N LEU A 326 4.65 13.06 3.93
CA LEU A 326 3.71 14.12 3.58
C LEU A 326 2.32 13.79 4.15
#